data_102fdfbc06b2a47e57a3a386b0a70546
#
_entry.id   102fdfbc06b2a47e57a3a386b0a70546
#
_cell.length_a   1.000
_cell.length_b   1.000
_cell.length_c   1.000
_cell.angle_alpha   90.00
_cell.angle_beta   90.00
_cell.angle_gamma   90.00
#
_symmetry.space_group_name_H-M   'P 1'
#
loop_
_entity.id
_entity.type
_entity.pdbx_description
1 polymer ?
#
loop_
_entity_poly.entity_id
_entity_poly.type
_entity_poly.pdbx_seq_one_letter_code
_entity_poly.pdbx_strand_id
1 'polypeptide(L)'
;MRHARLLFCLLLSQFTFGAFGSADAAARKELKAGAARVVINPDMGELIVGNFGMPPATQIHDDITARCLLLDNGEARLAFVIVDSVHVPRGIFDAARALIAKDGEIPPVGLIMSSTHTHSATSSGDWMLKSDALFNVYQQRAINGIYEAVKQASSHVQPVRVAWGSFDESSHLNNRRWYVSDPALLVNPIGGTDQVRMNPPAGSAALVRPAGPVDPQFSFISVRTLDGTPLSLLANYSLHYVGGVPSGVISADYFGVFNDQIGTLLNGGNPVPGFVGLYSNGTSGDVNNVDFSGKNKKAYQPFEKMTEVATQLAERTAVEEKKLQWHDWVPLKLAETELVLQVRQPDEALARHVAAVLTRPEGEAGRHGLESVYARRIKSLMDGQKEISARLQAARIGEQVITSIPFEVFAEIGLEIKEKSPFPATFTISLANGGYGYLPTPAQHAVGGYETWLGTNNVQLDSSEKIVEQLLKLIDTLQ
;
A
#
# COMPACT_ATOMS: atom_id res chain seq x y z
N MET A 1 -0.57 -100.13 -46.93
CA MET A 1 -1.25 -99.67 -48.15
C MET A 1 -2.16 -98.52 -47.73
N ARG A 2 -2.14 -97.44 -48.46
CA ARG A 2 -2.89 -96.19 -48.33
C ARG A 2 -2.30 -95.15 -47.38
N HIS A 3 -1.66 -94.14 -47.96
CA HIS A 3 -1.13 -92.93 -47.46
C HIS A 3 -2.27 -91.93 -47.19
N ALA A 4 -2.32 -91.33 -46.00
CA ALA A 4 -3.15 -90.12 -45.69
C ALA A 4 -2.22 -88.90 -45.54
N ARG A 5 -2.34 -87.97 -46.49
CA ARG A 5 -1.65 -86.68 -46.42
C ARG A 5 -2.48 -85.72 -45.53
N LEU A 6 -1.89 -85.22 -44.41
CA LEU A 6 -2.44 -84.10 -43.66
C LEU A 6 -1.99 -82.77 -44.30
N LEU A 7 -2.95 -81.94 -44.66
CA LEU A 7 -2.74 -80.55 -45.04
C LEU A 7 -2.73 -79.65 -43.75
N PHE A 8 -1.60 -78.95 -43.57
CA PHE A 8 -1.49 -77.96 -42.48
C PHE A 8 -1.84 -76.60 -43.09
N CYS A 9 -3.00 -75.98 -42.70
CA CYS A 9 -3.35 -74.60 -42.99
C CYS A 9 -2.70 -73.67 -41.96
N LEU A 10 -1.73 -72.83 -42.37
CA LEU A 10 -1.20 -71.73 -41.63
C LEU A 10 -2.20 -70.56 -41.70
N LEU A 11 -2.81 -70.21 -40.56
CA LEU A 11 -3.55 -68.95 -40.35
C LEU A 11 -2.55 -67.86 -39.93
N LEU A 12 -2.22 -66.92 -40.82
CA LEU A 12 -1.53 -65.69 -40.48
C LEU A 12 -2.55 -64.75 -39.83
N SER A 13 -2.46 -64.53 -38.49
CA SER A 13 -3.14 -63.46 -37.81
C SER A 13 -2.32 -62.18 -37.95
N GLN A 14 -2.84 -61.24 -38.74
CA GLN A 14 -2.31 -59.84 -38.77
C GLN A 14 -2.69 -59.12 -37.47
N PHE A 15 -1.73 -58.90 -36.60
CA PHE A 15 -1.86 -57.95 -35.48
C PHE A 15 -1.68 -56.55 -36.05
N THR A 16 -2.77 -55.78 -36.18
CA THR A 16 -2.74 -54.36 -36.38
C THR A 16 -2.38 -53.68 -35.06
N PHE A 17 -1.16 -53.19 -34.95
CA PHE A 17 -0.78 -52.26 -33.90
C PHE A 17 -1.55 -50.95 -34.13
N GLY A 18 -2.62 -50.74 -33.35
CA GLY A 18 -3.25 -49.46 -33.22
C GLY A 18 -2.27 -48.48 -32.55
N ALA A 19 -1.82 -47.48 -33.28
CA ALA A 19 -1.10 -46.37 -32.72
C ALA A 19 -2.04 -45.65 -31.70
N PHE A 20 -1.84 -45.86 -30.41
CA PHE A 20 -2.38 -44.96 -29.40
C PHE A 20 -1.67 -43.61 -29.59
N GLY A 21 -2.34 -42.71 -30.30
CA GLY A 21 -1.97 -41.31 -30.27
C GLY A 21 -1.98 -40.84 -28.82
N SER A 22 -0.82 -40.47 -28.30
CA SER A 22 -0.73 -39.68 -27.07
C SER A 22 -1.52 -38.41 -27.31
N ALA A 23 -2.75 -38.32 -26.76
CA ALA A 23 -3.39 -37.06 -26.58
C ALA A 23 -2.41 -36.25 -25.72
N ASP A 24 -1.84 -35.18 -26.29
CA ASP A 24 -1.15 -34.16 -25.54
C ASP A 24 -2.11 -33.73 -24.42
N ALA A 25 -1.87 -34.23 -23.24
CA ALA A 25 -2.57 -33.72 -22.05
C ALA A 25 -2.15 -32.25 -21.97
N ALA A 26 -3.02 -31.35 -22.41
CA ALA A 26 -2.81 -29.92 -22.24
C ALA A 26 -2.36 -29.70 -20.80
N ALA A 27 -1.15 -29.18 -20.63
CA ALA A 27 -0.56 -28.99 -19.30
C ALA A 27 -1.58 -28.26 -18.43
N ARG A 28 -1.97 -28.89 -17.32
CA ARG A 28 -2.97 -28.31 -16.41
C ARG A 28 -2.45 -26.95 -15.97
N LYS A 29 -3.21 -25.88 -16.22
CA LYS A 29 -2.86 -24.55 -15.73
C LYS A 29 -2.76 -24.59 -14.22
N GLU A 30 -1.67 -24.12 -13.67
CA GLU A 30 -1.33 -24.15 -12.25
C GLU A 30 -0.94 -22.76 -11.79
N LEU A 31 -1.46 -22.36 -10.63
CA LEU A 31 -0.99 -21.15 -9.94
C LEU A 31 0.13 -21.52 -8.98
N LYS A 32 1.20 -20.74 -9.02
CA LYS A 32 2.31 -20.82 -8.07
C LYS A 32 2.47 -19.52 -7.33
N ALA A 33 3.00 -19.59 -6.13
CA ALA A 33 3.37 -18.40 -5.35
C ALA A 33 4.61 -18.63 -4.51
N GLY A 34 5.31 -17.54 -4.23
CA GLY A 34 6.36 -17.47 -3.25
C GLY A 34 6.22 -16.22 -2.41
N ALA A 35 6.66 -16.29 -1.16
CA ALA A 35 6.63 -15.14 -0.27
C ALA A 35 7.93 -15.04 0.53
N ALA A 36 8.33 -13.81 0.86
CA ALA A 36 9.52 -13.55 1.67
C ALA A 36 9.40 -12.24 2.44
N ARG A 37 10.13 -12.16 3.57
CA ARG A 37 10.33 -10.91 4.29
C ARG A 37 11.82 -10.70 4.57
N VAL A 38 12.25 -9.45 4.48
CA VAL A 38 13.63 -9.02 4.77
C VAL A 38 13.59 -7.89 5.78
N VAL A 39 14.36 -8.00 6.86
CA VAL A 39 14.47 -6.95 7.88
C VAL A 39 15.31 -5.80 7.33
N ILE A 40 14.80 -4.57 7.50
CA ILE A 40 15.45 -3.33 7.06
C ILE A 40 15.57 -2.31 8.20
N ASN A 41 15.72 -2.76 9.43
CA ASN A 41 15.86 -1.88 10.59
C ASN A 41 16.92 -0.80 10.38
N PRO A 42 16.67 0.45 10.81
CA PRO A 42 17.69 1.51 10.79
C PRO A 42 18.78 1.26 11.83
N ASP A 43 19.87 1.98 11.71
CA ASP A 43 20.85 2.10 12.78
C ASP A 43 20.29 2.99 13.91
N MET A 44 20.74 2.76 15.15
CA MET A 44 20.36 3.62 16.28
C MET A 44 20.86 5.05 16.05
N GLY A 45 20.03 6.04 16.40
CA GLY A 45 20.30 7.45 16.16
C GLY A 45 19.74 8.01 14.85
N GLU A 46 19.30 7.17 13.91
CA GLU A 46 18.55 7.62 12.72
C GLU A 46 17.24 8.28 13.13
N LEU A 47 16.84 9.33 12.40
CA LEU A 47 15.64 10.10 12.75
C LEU A 47 14.36 9.35 12.37
N ILE A 48 13.44 9.25 13.33
CA ILE A 48 12.09 8.73 13.11
C ILE A 48 11.24 9.85 12.52
N VAL A 49 10.48 9.55 11.44
CA VAL A 49 9.67 10.52 10.70
C VAL A 49 8.18 10.15 10.70
N GLY A 50 7.35 11.11 10.26
CA GLY A 50 5.90 10.99 10.19
C GLY A 50 5.18 12.03 11.06
N ASN A 51 5.85 12.55 12.06
CA ASN A 51 5.35 13.63 12.93
C ASN A 51 6.16 14.91 12.71
N PHE A 52 5.70 16.05 13.28
CA PHE A 52 6.45 17.31 13.24
C PHE A 52 7.75 17.28 14.06
N GLY A 53 7.82 16.42 15.09
CA GLY A 53 9.05 16.10 15.79
C GLY A 53 9.71 14.89 15.15
N MET A 54 11.04 14.92 15.04
CA MET A 54 11.84 13.82 14.47
C MET A 54 12.85 13.33 15.51
N PRO A 55 12.44 12.53 16.51
CA PRO A 55 13.35 12.01 17.52
C PRO A 55 14.31 11.00 16.91
N PRO A 56 15.56 10.88 17.43
CA PRO A 56 16.44 9.80 17.04
C PRO A 56 15.92 8.45 17.53
N ALA A 57 16.14 7.41 16.76
CA ALA A 57 15.84 6.03 17.14
C ALA A 57 16.73 5.58 18.30
N THR A 58 16.13 5.14 19.39
CA THR A 58 16.81 4.66 20.60
C THR A 58 16.52 3.20 20.93
N GLN A 59 15.44 2.66 20.34
CA GLN A 59 15.00 1.28 20.57
C GLN A 59 14.21 0.77 19.34
N ILE A 60 14.29 -0.53 19.07
CA ILE A 60 13.41 -1.24 18.16
C ILE A 60 12.45 -2.08 19.02
N HIS A 61 11.16 -1.83 18.87
CA HIS A 61 10.11 -2.64 19.51
C HIS A 61 9.80 -3.87 18.67
N ASP A 62 9.60 -3.67 17.38
CA ASP A 62 9.39 -4.72 16.37
C ASP A 62 10.13 -4.34 15.08
N ASP A 63 10.47 -5.38 14.30
CA ASP A 63 11.23 -5.21 13.07
C ASP A 63 10.42 -4.49 12.00
N ILE A 64 11.04 -3.51 11.35
CA ILE A 64 10.55 -2.97 10.10
C ILE A 64 11.14 -3.75 8.93
N THR A 65 10.32 -4.02 7.92
CA THR A 65 10.62 -5.02 6.89
C THR A 65 10.23 -4.56 5.49
N ALA A 66 10.83 -5.20 4.47
CA ALA A 66 10.31 -5.30 3.12
C ALA A 66 9.71 -6.71 2.97
N ARG A 67 8.42 -6.81 2.60
CA ARG A 67 7.68 -8.07 2.47
C ARG A 67 7.21 -8.23 1.04
N CYS A 68 7.37 -9.42 0.46
CA CYS A 68 6.98 -9.73 -0.92
C CYS A 68 6.04 -10.92 -0.97
N LEU A 69 4.96 -10.80 -1.75
CA LEU A 69 4.14 -11.89 -2.26
C LEU A 69 4.25 -11.89 -3.77
N LEU A 70 4.73 -12.99 -4.36
CA LEU A 70 4.82 -13.21 -5.79
C LEU A 70 3.83 -14.30 -6.21
N LEU A 71 3.04 -14.02 -7.25
CA LEU A 71 2.13 -14.94 -7.91
C LEU A 71 2.63 -15.22 -9.33
N ASP A 72 2.51 -16.49 -9.79
CA ASP A 72 2.91 -16.95 -11.12
C ASP A 72 1.84 -17.94 -11.62
N ASN A 73 1.13 -17.59 -12.70
CA ASN A 73 0.11 -18.47 -13.28
C ASN A 73 0.59 -19.19 -14.55
N GLY A 74 1.90 -19.14 -14.82
CA GLY A 74 2.53 -19.70 -16.03
C GLY A 74 2.44 -18.79 -17.27
N GLU A 75 1.57 -17.77 -17.26
CA GLU A 75 1.41 -16.79 -18.34
C GLU A 75 1.96 -15.41 -17.94
N ALA A 76 1.82 -15.07 -16.67
CA ALA A 76 2.29 -13.80 -16.09
C ALA A 76 2.77 -14.00 -14.65
N ARG A 77 3.67 -13.10 -14.22
CA ARG A 77 4.12 -12.97 -12.84
C ARG A 77 3.76 -11.60 -12.30
N LEU A 78 3.27 -11.57 -11.07
CA LEU A 78 2.89 -10.35 -10.38
C LEU A 78 3.40 -10.40 -8.93
N ALA A 79 4.13 -9.38 -8.50
CA ALA A 79 4.63 -9.29 -7.14
C ALA A 79 4.18 -7.99 -6.46
N PHE A 80 3.75 -8.15 -5.21
CA PHE A 80 3.44 -7.06 -4.29
C PHE A 80 4.57 -6.96 -3.28
N VAL A 81 5.14 -5.76 -3.15
CA VAL A 81 6.18 -5.48 -2.15
C VAL A 81 5.71 -4.37 -1.23
N ILE A 82 5.58 -4.69 0.05
CA ILE A 82 5.17 -3.71 1.07
C ILE A 82 6.35 -3.44 1.99
N VAL A 83 6.67 -2.15 2.17
CA VAL A 83 7.79 -1.68 2.97
C VAL A 83 7.28 -0.94 4.21
N ASP A 84 7.76 -1.29 5.39
CA ASP A 84 7.42 -0.58 6.62
C ASP A 84 8.16 0.77 6.67
N SER A 85 7.46 1.82 6.23
CA SER A 85 7.94 3.20 6.15
C SER A 85 6.75 4.15 6.10
N VAL A 86 6.94 5.42 6.47
CA VAL A 86 5.90 6.45 6.31
C VAL A 86 5.58 6.69 4.84
N HIS A 87 6.60 6.73 4.00
CA HIS A 87 6.54 6.68 2.54
C HIS A 87 7.91 6.26 1.99
N VAL A 88 7.92 5.75 0.78
CA VAL A 88 9.15 5.44 0.04
C VAL A 88 9.18 6.28 -1.23
N PRO A 89 10.18 7.15 -1.42
CA PRO A 89 10.32 7.94 -2.64
C PRO A 89 10.42 7.09 -3.89
N ARG A 90 9.89 7.58 -5.01
CA ARG A 90 9.96 6.90 -6.30
C ARG A 90 11.38 6.45 -6.67
N GLY A 91 12.39 7.28 -6.42
CA GLY A 91 13.78 6.97 -6.74
C GLY A 91 14.29 5.67 -6.11
N ILE A 92 13.86 5.36 -4.88
CA ILE A 92 14.21 4.10 -4.19
C ILE A 92 13.51 2.91 -4.86
N PHE A 93 12.21 3.02 -5.14
CA PHE A 93 11.47 1.97 -5.84
C PHE A 93 12.02 1.71 -7.24
N ASP A 94 12.37 2.76 -7.99
CA ASP A 94 12.94 2.61 -9.34
C ASP A 94 14.36 2.02 -9.30
N ALA A 95 15.18 2.36 -8.28
CA ALA A 95 16.49 1.74 -8.07
C ALA A 95 16.36 0.23 -7.75
N ALA A 96 15.43 -0.14 -6.86
CA ALA A 96 15.15 -1.54 -6.56
C ALA A 96 14.62 -2.29 -7.81
N ARG A 97 13.71 -1.70 -8.57
CA ARG A 97 13.19 -2.24 -9.85
C ARG A 97 14.32 -2.49 -10.84
N ALA A 98 15.28 -1.56 -10.93
CA ALA A 98 16.43 -1.71 -11.81
C ALA A 98 17.37 -2.86 -11.39
N LEU A 99 17.55 -3.09 -10.08
CA LEU A 99 18.31 -4.25 -9.58
C LEU A 99 17.59 -5.56 -9.93
N ILE A 100 16.29 -5.65 -9.68
CA ILE A 100 15.46 -6.82 -9.99
C ILE A 100 15.52 -7.13 -11.50
N ALA A 101 15.38 -6.12 -12.35
CA ALA A 101 15.41 -6.31 -13.81
C ALA A 101 16.77 -6.73 -14.36
N LYS A 102 17.87 -6.45 -13.64
CA LYS A 102 19.24 -6.84 -14.02
C LYS A 102 19.63 -8.25 -13.54
N ASP A 103 18.91 -8.78 -12.55
CA ASP A 103 19.19 -10.12 -12.03
C ASP A 103 18.64 -11.17 -12.99
N GLY A 104 19.54 -11.89 -13.68
CA GLY A 104 19.18 -12.93 -14.64
C GLY A 104 18.54 -14.18 -14.01
N GLU A 105 18.55 -14.30 -12.68
CA GLU A 105 17.90 -15.39 -11.94
C GLU A 105 16.45 -15.07 -11.62
N ILE A 106 16.04 -13.80 -11.70
CA ILE A 106 14.65 -13.36 -11.48
C ILE A 106 13.95 -13.24 -12.83
N PRO A 107 12.98 -14.11 -13.15
CA PRO A 107 12.19 -13.96 -14.36
C PRO A 107 11.40 -12.64 -14.38
N PRO A 108 11.05 -12.12 -15.56
CA PRO A 108 10.25 -10.90 -15.67
C PRO A 108 9.01 -10.94 -14.79
N VAL A 109 8.80 -9.89 -14.00
CA VAL A 109 7.71 -9.79 -13.02
C VAL A 109 7.13 -8.39 -13.02
N GLY A 110 5.80 -8.29 -13.02
CA GLY A 110 5.08 -7.04 -12.76
C GLY A 110 5.17 -6.68 -11.27
N LEU A 111 5.55 -5.45 -10.95
CA LEU A 111 5.83 -5.02 -9.58
C LEU A 111 4.86 -3.92 -9.14
N ILE A 112 4.13 -4.15 -8.06
CA ILE A 112 3.45 -3.11 -7.27
C ILE A 112 4.18 -3.00 -5.94
N MET A 113 4.78 -1.84 -5.67
CA MET A 113 5.57 -1.58 -4.47
C MET A 113 4.95 -0.42 -3.71
N SER A 114 4.71 -0.57 -2.41
CA SER A 114 4.13 0.49 -1.57
C SER A 114 4.72 0.50 -0.16
N SER A 115 4.36 1.52 0.62
CA SER A 115 4.69 1.60 2.04
C SER A 115 3.44 1.39 2.91
N THR A 116 3.66 0.93 4.17
CA THR A 116 2.60 0.74 5.15
C THR A 116 2.04 2.06 5.70
N HIS A 117 2.83 3.11 5.69
CA HIS A 117 2.57 4.40 6.33
C HIS A 117 2.74 4.39 7.87
N THR A 118 3.58 3.51 8.41
CA THR A 118 3.94 3.63 9.83
C THR A 118 4.64 4.97 10.11
N HIS A 119 4.25 5.65 11.19
CA HIS A 119 4.88 6.89 11.65
C HIS A 119 5.96 6.65 12.72
N SER A 120 6.46 5.42 12.80
CA SER A 120 7.49 5.00 13.75
C SER A 120 8.67 4.31 13.05
N ALA A 121 9.03 4.77 11.85
CA ALA A 121 10.15 4.29 11.05
C ALA A 121 11.06 5.44 10.62
N THR A 122 12.27 5.09 10.18
CA THR A 122 13.24 6.06 9.65
C THR A 122 12.86 6.55 8.26
N SER A 123 13.30 7.76 7.92
CA SER A 123 13.05 8.36 6.61
C SER A 123 13.76 7.60 5.49
N SER A 124 12.99 7.20 4.48
CA SER A 124 13.54 6.74 3.20
C SER A 124 13.96 7.89 2.26
N GLY A 125 13.79 9.15 2.67
CA GLY A 125 14.19 10.33 1.91
C GLY A 125 13.03 11.23 1.49
N ASP A 126 13.38 12.32 0.80
CA ASP A 126 12.44 13.28 0.26
C ASP A 126 11.69 12.71 -0.95
N TRP A 127 10.44 13.12 -1.17
CA TRP A 127 9.61 12.66 -2.29
C TRP A 127 10.19 13.00 -3.68
N MET A 128 11.11 13.98 -3.77
CA MET A 128 11.82 14.34 -5.00
C MET A 128 13.09 13.52 -5.26
N LEU A 129 13.43 12.55 -4.39
CA LEU A 129 14.63 11.72 -4.53
C LEU A 129 14.59 10.93 -5.84
N LYS A 130 15.65 11.07 -6.66
CA LYS A 130 15.78 10.42 -7.96
C LYS A 130 16.47 9.06 -7.83
N SER A 131 16.27 8.17 -8.79
CA SER A 131 16.88 6.84 -8.83
C SER A 131 18.39 6.83 -9.13
N ASP A 132 18.92 7.92 -9.67
CA ASP A 132 20.35 8.14 -9.93
C ASP A 132 21.04 8.97 -8.82
N ALA A 133 20.33 9.28 -7.74
CA ALA A 133 20.87 9.99 -6.60
C ALA A 133 21.94 9.15 -5.86
N LEU A 134 22.80 9.83 -5.11
CA LEU A 134 23.66 9.17 -4.15
C LEU A 134 22.83 8.79 -2.91
N PHE A 135 22.53 7.50 -2.75
CA PHE A 135 21.75 6.99 -1.63
C PHE A 135 22.58 6.91 -0.34
N ASN A 136 21.99 7.28 0.78
CA ASN A 136 22.57 7.05 2.09
C ASN A 136 22.48 5.57 2.50
N VAL A 137 23.08 5.21 3.65
CA VAL A 137 23.17 3.82 4.13
C VAL A 137 21.78 3.19 4.31
N TYR A 138 20.83 3.90 4.91
CA TYR A 138 19.50 3.37 5.13
C TYR A 138 18.70 3.22 3.82
N GLN A 139 18.80 4.20 2.92
CA GLN A 139 18.17 4.14 1.59
C GLN A 139 18.70 2.94 0.78
N GLN A 140 20.01 2.70 0.83
CA GLN A 140 20.60 1.52 0.17
C GLN A 140 20.13 0.21 0.83
N ARG A 141 19.96 0.19 2.17
CA ARG A 141 19.40 -0.94 2.91
C ARG A 141 17.95 -1.22 2.47
N ALA A 142 17.12 -0.19 2.31
CA ALA A 142 15.76 -0.33 1.80
C ALA A 142 15.71 -0.85 0.36
N ILE A 143 16.57 -0.32 -0.54
CA ILE A 143 16.69 -0.80 -1.93
C ILE A 143 17.06 -2.29 -1.95
N ASN A 144 18.09 -2.68 -1.21
CA ASN A 144 18.55 -4.06 -1.14
C ASN A 144 17.50 -4.97 -0.49
N GLY A 145 16.81 -4.49 0.55
CA GLY A 145 15.74 -5.22 1.22
C GLY A 145 14.57 -5.55 0.28
N ILE A 146 14.16 -4.59 -0.55
CA ILE A 146 13.13 -4.80 -1.60
C ILE A 146 13.60 -5.84 -2.61
N TYR A 147 14.83 -5.68 -3.14
CA TYR A 147 15.42 -6.60 -4.10
C TYR A 147 15.51 -8.03 -3.53
N GLU A 148 16.06 -8.20 -2.33
CA GLU A 148 16.20 -9.50 -1.68
C GLU A 148 14.85 -10.16 -1.38
N ALA A 149 13.83 -9.39 -0.97
CA ALA A 149 12.50 -9.91 -0.75
C ALA A 149 11.89 -10.48 -2.04
N VAL A 150 12.06 -9.81 -3.19
CA VAL A 150 11.58 -10.32 -4.49
C VAL A 150 12.41 -11.53 -4.92
N LYS A 151 13.73 -11.51 -4.77
CA LYS A 151 14.62 -12.63 -5.12
C LYS A 151 14.28 -13.89 -4.33
N GLN A 152 14.15 -13.79 -3.02
CA GLN A 152 13.77 -14.89 -2.15
C GLN A 152 12.35 -15.42 -2.47
N ALA A 153 11.37 -14.53 -2.65
CA ALA A 153 10.03 -14.95 -3.05
C ALA A 153 10.04 -15.69 -4.41
N SER A 154 10.83 -15.20 -5.38
CA SER A 154 10.97 -15.83 -6.69
C SER A 154 11.63 -17.21 -6.64
N SER A 155 12.58 -17.42 -5.72
CA SER A 155 13.28 -18.72 -5.57
C SER A 155 12.46 -19.78 -4.82
N HIS A 156 11.41 -19.37 -4.09
CA HIS A 156 10.57 -20.25 -3.28
C HIS A 156 9.15 -20.46 -3.84
N VAL A 157 8.96 -20.26 -5.16
CA VAL A 157 7.64 -20.47 -5.79
C VAL A 157 7.24 -21.94 -5.75
N GLN A 158 6.00 -22.19 -5.31
CA GLN A 158 5.42 -23.52 -5.20
C GLN A 158 3.95 -23.50 -5.62
N PRO A 159 3.35 -24.66 -5.97
CA PRO A 159 1.94 -24.75 -6.29
C PRO A 159 1.04 -24.30 -5.14
N VAL A 160 0.03 -23.47 -5.47
CA VAL A 160 -0.85 -22.86 -4.47
C VAL A 160 -2.29 -22.76 -4.96
N ARG A 161 -3.16 -22.39 -4.04
CA ARG A 161 -4.50 -21.85 -4.28
C ARG A 161 -4.58 -20.42 -3.81
N VAL A 162 -5.38 -19.62 -4.48
CA VAL A 162 -5.67 -18.25 -4.11
C VAL A 162 -7.16 -18.05 -3.88
N ALA A 163 -7.49 -17.21 -2.91
CA ALA A 163 -8.83 -16.73 -2.65
C ALA A 163 -8.77 -15.27 -2.23
N TRP A 164 -9.86 -14.53 -2.40
CA TRP A 164 -9.99 -13.14 -1.97
C TRP A 164 -11.33 -12.92 -1.30
N GLY A 165 -11.37 -11.94 -0.41
CA GLY A 165 -12.57 -11.57 0.31
C GLY A 165 -12.47 -10.18 0.91
N SER A 166 -13.59 -9.72 1.42
CA SER A 166 -13.69 -8.46 2.13
C SER A 166 -14.80 -8.48 3.18
N PHE A 167 -14.70 -7.55 4.13
CA PHE A 167 -15.75 -7.25 5.09
C PHE A 167 -15.68 -5.80 5.50
N ASP A 168 -16.80 -5.25 5.99
CA ASP A 168 -16.82 -3.88 6.49
C ASP A 168 -16.43 -3.84 7.97
N GLU A 169 -15.48 -2.98 8.31
CA GLU A 169 -15.07 -2.68 9.68
C GLU A 169 -14.95 -1.17 9.86
N SER A 170 -15.92 -0.56 10.52
CA SER A 170 -16.00 0.88 10.70
C SER A 170 -15.58 1.36 12.09
N SER A 171 -15.41 0.47 13.06
CA SER A 171 -15.20 0.83 14.48
C SER A 171 -13.89 1.57 14.72
N HIS A 172 -12.91 1.41 13.82
CA HIS A 172 -11.60 2.05 13.93
C HIS A 172 -11.45 3.28 13.03
N LEU A 173 -12.47 3.62 12.22
CA LEU A 173 -12.36 4.66 11.19
C LEU A 173 -13.13 5.92 11.57
N ASN A 174 -12.46 7.05 11.53
CA ASN A 174 -13.07 8.35 11.68
C ASN A 174 -12.46 9.32 10.66
N ASN A 175 -13.29 10.05 9.90
CA ASN A 175 -12.77 11.14 9.11
C ASN A 175 -12.16 12.18 10.06
N ARG A 176 -10.89 12.52 9.84
CA ARG A 176 -10.12 13.38 10.75
C ARG A 176 -10.26 14.87 10.46
N ARG A 177 -10.93 15.21 9.35
CA ARG A 177 -11.22 16.58 8.90
C ARG A 177 -12.62 16.97 9.33
N TRP A 178 -12.77 18.06 10.06
CA TRP A 178 -14.05 18.48 10.61
C TRP A 178 -14.32 19.95 10.29
N TYR A 179 -15.55 20.25 9.89
CA TYR A 179 -16.06 21.61 9.97
C TYR A 179 -16.14 22.00 11.44
N VAL A 180 -15.61 23.18 11.76
CA VAL A 180 -15.61 23.72 13.12
C VAL A 180 -16.15 25.14 13.13
N SER A 181 -16.84 25.51 14.20
CA SER A 181 -17.46 26.83 14.37
C SER A 181 -16.54 27.88 14.98
N ASP A 182 -15.39 27.47 15.56
CA ASP A 182 -14.42 28.37 16.16
C ASP A 182 -13.40 28.85 15.10
N PRO A 183 -13.41 30.15 14.69
CA PRO A 183 -12.49 30.69 13.70
C PRO A 183 -11.02 30.60 14.12
N ALA A 184 -10.72 30.57 15.42
CA ALA A 184 -9.34 30.49 15.92
C ALA A 184 -8.68 29.13 15.53
N LEU A 185 -9.47 28.07 15.38
CA LEU A 185 -9.00 26.75 14.94
C LEU A 185 -8.76 26.66 13.43
N LEU A 186 -9.18 27.66 12.66
CA LEU A 186 -9.20 27.65 11.19
C LEU A 186 -8.07 28.45 10.54
N VAL A 187 -7.28 29.20 11.33
CA VAL A 187 -6.10 29.92 10.82
C VAL A 187 -5.09 28.93 10.25
N ASN A 188 -4.59 29.20 9.04
CA ASN A 188 -3.61 28.33 8.38
C ASN A 188 -2.21 28.99 8.29
N PRO A 189 -1.14 28.18 8.07
CA PRO A 189 0.24 28.68 8.05
C PRO A 189 0.63 29.41 6.77
N ILE A 190 -0.28 29.48 5.78
CA ILE A 190 -0.03 30.14 4.49
C ILE A 190 -0.75 31.49 4.35
N GLY A 191 -1.11 32.07 5.50
CA GLY A 191 -1.67 33.43 5.56
C GLY A 191 -3.18 33.54 5.40
N GLY A 192 -3.91 32.42 5.29
CA GLY A 192 -5.36 32.35 5.11
C GLY A 192 -6.12 31.76 6.29
N THR A 193 -7.39 31.44 6.00
CA THR A 193 -8.31 30.79 6.94
C THR A 193 -9.06 29.68 6.18
N ASP A 194 -9.15 28.51 6.78
CA ASP A 194 -9.83 27.34 6.23
C ASP A 194 -11.29 27.24 6.72
N GLN A 195 -12.05 26.27 6.22
CA GLN A 195 -13.39 25.92 6.74
C GLN A 195 -13.36 24.64 7.58
N VAL A 196 -12.31 23.84 7.45
CA VAL A 196 -12.16 22.55 8.14
C VAL A 196 -10.85 22.49 8.91
N ARG A 197 -10.86 21.73 10.01
CA ARG A 197 -9.69 21.47 10.84
C ARG A 197 -9.35 19.98 10.83
N MET A 198 -8.08 19.64 10.55
CA MET A 198 -7.55 18.30 10.76
C MET A 198 -7.31 18.05 12.25
N ASN A 199 -7.68 16.87 12.73
CA ASN A 199 -7.49 16.43 14.11
C ASN A 199 -7.92 17.50 15.12
N PRO A 200 -9.18 17.97 15.09
CA PRO A 200 -9.66 18.93 16.09
C PRO A 200 -9.66 18.31 17.49
N PRO A 201 -9.68 19.10 18.56
CA PRO A 201 -9.78 18.56 19.91
C PRO A 201 -11.04 17.70 20.07
N ALA A 202 -10.86 16.43 20.45
CA ALA A 202 -11.95 15.47 20.57
C ALA A 202 -12.94 15.90 21.66
N GLY A 203 -14.24 15.90 21.34
CA GLY A 203 -15.32 16.34 22.22
C GLY A 203 -15.45 17.86 22.35
N SER A 204 -14.77 18.64 21.49
CA SER A 204 -14.93 20.11 21.47
C SER A 204 -16.35 20.50 21.06
N ALA A 205 -16.91 21.51 21.76
CA ALA A 205 -18.19 22.09 21.37
C ALA A 205 -18.17 22.83 20.03
N ALA A 206 -16.98 23.10 19.49
CA ALA A 206 -16.82 23.71 18.17
C ALA A 206 -17.01 22.72 17.01
N LEU A 207 -17.08 21.41 17.25
CA LEU A 207 -17.27 20.40 16.20
C LEU A 207 -18.66 20.49 15.61
N VAL A 208 -18.75 20.62 14.28
CA VAL A 208 -20.02 20.69 13.55
C VAL A 208 -20.35 19.33 12.89
N ARG A 209 -19.48 18.87 11.99
CA ARG A 209 -19.61 17.57 11.29
C ARG A 209 -18.28 17.18 10.63
N PRO A 210 -18.06 15.88 10.35
CA PRO A 210 -16.93 15.47 9.50
C PRO A 210 -17.05 16.05 8.09
N ALA A 211 -15.91 16.23 7.43
CA ALA A 211 -15.82 16.85 6.11
C ALA A 211 -15.89 15.83 4.95
N GLY A 212 -15.75 14.55 5.22
CA GLY A 212 -15.78 13.48 4.22
C GLY A 212 -16.22 12.14 4.82
N PRO A 213 -16.38 11.12 3.95
CA PRO A 213 -16.70 9.76 4.35
C PRO A 213 -15.46 9.04 4.91
N VAL A 214 -15.65 7.77 5.26
CA VAL A 214 -14.59 6.77 5.44
C VAL A 214 -14.92 5.57 4.55
N ASP A 215 -13.89 4.79 4.18
CA ASP A 215 -14.05 3.53 3.46
C ASP A 215 -13.91 2.38 4.45
N PRO A 216 -15.01 1.72 4.88
CA PRO A 216 -14.98 0.70 5.91
C PRO A 216 -14.48 -0.65 5.44
N GLN A 217 -14.31 -0.86 4.13
CA GLN A 217 -13.98 -2.16 3.59
C GLN A 217 -12.54 -2.57 3.92
N PHE A 218 -12.41 -3.67 4.67
CA PHE A 218 -11.17 -4.43 4.79
C PHE A 218 -11.15 -5.49 3.68
N SER A 219 -10.16 -5.44 2.81
CA SER A 219 -10.01 -6.39 1.69
C SER A 219 -8.76 -7.25 1.89
N PHE A 220 -8.81 -8.52 1.45
CA PHE A 220 -7.63 -9.38 1.55
C PHE A 220 -7.58 -10.44 0.45
N ILE A 221 -6.35 -10.88 0.15
CA ILE A 221 -6.05 -11.99 -0.75
C ILE A 221 -5.27 -13.01 0.07
N SER A 222 -5.81 -14.23 0.18
CA SER A 222 -5.18 -15.33 0.91
C SER A 222 -4.60 -16.36 -0.05
N VAL A 223 -3.41 -16.86 0.27
CA VAL A 223 -2.68 -17.87 -0.53
C VAL A 223 -2.34 -19.04 0.36
N ARG A 224 -2.73 -20.25 -0.06
CA ARG A 224 -2.44 -21.51 0.62
C ARG A 224 -1.75 -22.48 -0.33
N THR A 225 -0.88 -23.31 0.20
CA THR A 225 -0.34 -24.48 -0.51
C THR A 225 -1.47 -25.48 -0.83
N LEU A 226 -1.22 -26.44 -1.72
CA LEU A 226 -2.25 -27.40 -2.12
C LEU A 226 -2.74 -28.31 -0.98
N ASP A 227 -1.93 -28.53 0.04
CA ASP A 227 -2.30 -29.25 1.26
C ASP A 227 -3.10 -28.40 2.27
N GLY A 228 -3.31 -27.11 1.97
CA GLY A 228 -4.09 -26.19 2.77
C GLY A 228 -3.29 -25.38 3.79
N THR A 229 -1.96 -25.52 3.84
CA THR A 229 -1.11 -24.71 4.73
C THR A 229 -1.11 -23.23 4.27
N PRO A 230 -1.33 -22.24 5.16
CA PRO A 230 -1.22 -20.84 4.81
C PRO A 230 0.20 -20.48 4.36
N LEU A 231 0.34 -19.83 3.18
CA LEU A 231 1.62 -19.34 2.67
C LEU A 231 1.78 -17.84 2.88
N SER A 232 0.76 -17.08 2.52
CA SER A 232 0.78 -15.61 2.61
C SER A 232 -0.62 -15.02 2.61
N LEU A 233 -0.76 -13.80 3.12
CA LEU A 233 -1.97 -13.00 3.01
C LEU A 233 -1.59 -11.53 2.78
N LEU A 234 -2.18 -10.92 1.73
CA LEU A 234 -2.12 -9.48 1.48
C LEU A 234 -3.44 -8.85 1.95
N ALA A 235 -3.36 -7.95 2.92
CA ALA A 235 -4.48 -7.16 3.43
C ALA A 235 -4.41 -5.71 2.94
N ASN A 236 -5.58 -5.06 2.88
CA ASN A 236 -5.73 -3.63 2.60
C ASN A 236 -6.86 -3.04 3.43
N TYR A 237 -6.62 -1.89 4.06
CA TYR A 237 -7.61 -1.18 4.85
C TYR A 237 -7.33 0.32 4.85
N SER A 238 -8.39 1.13 4.81
CA SER A 238 -8.30 2.59 4.70
C SER A 238 -8.16 3.27 6.07
N LEU A 239 -7.28 2.74 6.92
CA LEU A 239 -6.90 3.32 8.20
C LEU A 239 -5.46 3.82 8.14
N HIS A 240 -5.25 5.06 8.59
CA HIS A 240 -3.92 5.65 8.81
C HIS A 240 -3.16 4.84 9.88
N TYR A 241 -1.96 5.26 10.29
CA TYR A 241 -1.29 4.63 11.43
C TYR A 241 -2.14 4.73 12.70
N VAL A 242 -2.00 3.78 13.62
CA VAL A 242 -2.70 3.80 14.90
C VAL A 242 -1.89 4.55 15.95
N GLY A 243 -0.58 4.36 15.98
CA GLY A 243 0.30 5.04 16.92
C GLY A 243 0.29 4.46 18.34
N GLY A 244 0.51 5.30 19.33
CA GLY A 244 0.72 4.85 20.70
C GLY A 244 2.14 4.28 20.92
N VAL A 245 3.04 4.52 19.99
CA VAL A 245 4.46 4.15 20.07
C VAL A 245 5.20 5.27 20.81
N PRO A 246 6.02 4.95 21.84
CA PRO A 246 6.80 5.96 22.55
C PRO A 246 7.82 6.67 21.64
N SER A 247 8.15 7.92 21.99
CA SER A 247 9.15 8.69 21.25
C SER A 247 10.51 7.98 21.23
N GLY A 248 11.14 7.91 20.05
CA GLY A 248 12.44 7.24 19.87
C GLY A 248 12.35 5.73 19.66
N VAL A 249 11.14 5.16 19.61
CA VAL A 249 10.95 3.72 19.39
C VAL A 249 10.53 3.43 17.94
N ILE A 250 11.24 2.50 17.29
CA ILE A 250 10.93 1.97 15.96
C ILE A 250 9.84 0.89 16.09
N SER A 251 8.82 0.98 15.22
CA SER A 251 7.73 -0.01 15.13
C SER A 251 7.07 0.02 13.75
N ALA A 252 6.66 -1.14 13.26
CA ALA A 252 5.80 -1.27 12.07
C ALA A 252 4.32 -0.95 12.38
N ASP A 253 3.98 -0.48 13.61
CA ASP A 253 2.62 -0.14 14.04
C ASP A 253 1.66 -1.36 13.94
N TYR A 254 0.35 -1.14 13.90
CA TYR A 254 -0.65 -2.19 13.77
C TYR A 254 -0.49 -3.07 12.51
N PHE A 255 0.16 -2.57 11.48
CA PHE A 255 0.48 -3.33 10.26
C PHE A 255 1.40 -4.52 10.58
N GLY A 256 2.47 -4.30 11.37
CA GLY A 256 3.38 -5.34 11.81
C GLY A 256 2.70 -6.36 12.71
N VAL A 257 1.94 -5.89 13.69
CA VAL A 257 1.19 -6.75 14.63
C VAL A 257 0.21 -7.66 13.88
N PHE A 258 -0.56 -7.13 12.92
CA PHE A 258 -1.45 -7.91 12.08
C PHE A 258 -0.68 -8.98 11.29
N ASN A 259 0.40 -8.57 10.61
CA ASN A 259 1.20 -9.46 9.78
C ASN A 259 1.78 -10.65 10.56
N ASP A 260 2.15 -10.44 11.81
CA ASP A 260 2.74 -11.47 12.66
C ASP A 260 1.69 -12.43 13.28
N GLN A 261 0.46 -11.95 13.48
CA GLN A 261 -0.62 -12.74 14.08
C GLN A 261 -1.42 -13.57 13.07
N ILE A 262 -1.66 -13.02 11.88
CA ILE A 262 -2.64 -13.59 10.94
C ILE A 262 -2.31 -15.03 10.51
N GLY A 263 -1.06 -15.36 10.25
CA GLY A 263 -0.66 -16.71 9.83
C GLY A 263 -1.01 -17.78 10.86
N THR A 264 -0.81 -17.48 12.14
CA THR A 264 -1.16 -18.36 13.26
C THR A 264 -2.68 -18.53 13.35
N LEU A 265 -3.45 -17.47 13.22
CA LEU A 265 -4.92 -17.52 13.26
C LEU A 265 -5.51 -18.30 12.08
N LEU A 266 -4.97 -18.14 10.87
CA LEU A 266 -5.37 -18.90 9.69
C LEU A 266 -5.08 -20.42 9.84
N ASN A 267 -4.14 -20.80 10.69
CA ASN A 267 -3.76 -22.20 10.97
C ASN A 267 -4.34 -22.72 12.28
N GLY A 268 -5.47 -22.18 12.72
CA GLY A 268 -6.17 -22.65 13.91
C GLY A 268 -5.42 -22.46 15.23
N GLY A 269 -4.58 -21.43 15.31
CA GLY A 269 -3.78 -21.08 16.49
C GLY A 269 -2.37 -21.67 16.49
N ASN A 270 -1.97 -22.43 15.45
CA ASN A 270 -0.64 -23.02 15.37
C ASN A 270 0.29 -22.16 14.51
N PRO A 271 1.53 -21.89 14.92
CA PRO A 271 2.51 -21.17 14.13
C PRO A 271 2.73 -21.82 12.75
N VAL A 272 2.95 -21.00 11.72
CA VAL A 272 3.27 -21.44 10.36
C VAL A 272 4.66 -20.94 9.99
N PRO A 273 5.71 -21.76 10.10
CA PRO A 273 7.05 -21.36 9.68
C PRO A 273 7.06 -20.93 8.18
N GLY A 274 7.66 -19.79 7.90
CA GLY A 274 7.75 -19.27 6.53
C GLY A 274 6.50 -18.54 6.03
N PHE A 275 5.43 -18.43 6.80
CA PHE A 275 4.28 -17.57 6.46
C PHE A 275 4.70 -16.09 6.39
N VAL A 276 4.18 -15.37 5.40
CA VAL A 276 4.42 -13.92 5.25
C VAL A 276 3.09 -13.18 5.15
N GLY A 277 2.75 -12.41 6.19
CA GLY A 277 1.67 -11.43 6.12
C GLY A 277 2.15 -10.16 5.44
N LEU A 278 1.33 -9.55 4.58
CA LEU A 278 1.53 -8.24 3.97
C LEU A 278 0.33 -7.36 4.29
N TYR A 279 0.59 -6.12 4.69
CA TYR A 279 -0.48 -5.17 4.96
C TYR A 279 -0.23 -3.87 4.18
N SER A 280 -1.08 -3.58 3.20
CA SER A 280 -1.02 -2.35 2.41
C SER A 280 -1.96 -1.28 2.97
N ASN A 281 -1.56 -0.02 2.87
CA ASN A 281 -2.38 1.11 3.25
C ASN A 281 -3.43 1.39 2.16
N GLY A 282 -4.71 1.47 2.54
CA GLY A 282 -5.81 1.87 1.69
C GLY A 282 -5.91 3.38 1.53
N THR A 283 -7.10 3.89 1.18
CA THR A 283 -7.34 5.32 0.98
C THR A 283 -7.61 6.02 2.32
N SER A 284 -6.56 6.24 3.09
CA SER A 284 -6.57 6.71 4.47
C SER A 284 -6.15 8.17 4.66
N GLY A 285 -5.94 8.94 3.58
CA GLY A 285 -5.36 10.28 3.63
C GLY A 285 -6.10 11.26 4.54
N ASP A 286 -7.40 11.11 4.70
CA ASP A 286 -8.25 11.93 5.57
C ASP A 286 -8.89 11.13 6.72
N VAL A 287 -8.39 9.92 7.02
CA VAL A 287 -8.95 9.01 8.03
C VAL A 287 -8.00 8.84 9.23
N ASN A 288 -8.56 8.70 10.43
CA ASN A 288 -7.81 8.47 11.66
C ASN A 288 -8.55 7.46 12.55
N ASN A 289 -7.82 6.88 13.52
CA ASN A 289 -8.36 5.96 14.52
C ASN A 289 -8.94 6.68 15.77
N VAL A 290 -9.07 8.01 15.75
CA VAL A 290 -9.53 8.82 16.87
C VAL A 290 -11.01 9.16 16.72
N ASP A 291 -11.83 8.81 17.72
CA ASP A 291 -13.21 9.28 17.81
C ASP A 291 -13.24 10.77 18.25
N PHE A 292 -13.32 11.66 17.26
CA PHE A 292 -13.38 13.10 17.51
C PHE A 292 -14.68 13.54 18.19
N SER A 293 -15.76 12.75 18.18
CA SER A 293 -16.98 13.05 18.94
C SER A 293 -16.71 13.09 20.45
N GLY A 294 -15.65 12.41 20.90
CA GLY A 294 -15.27 12.32 22.30
C GLY A 294 -16.19 11.45 23.17
N LYS A 295 -17.13 10.73 22.55
CA LYS A 295 -18.07 9.85 23.26
C LYS A 295 -17.41 8.59 23.80
N ASN A 296 -16.42 8.07 23.08
CA ASN A 296 -15.73 6.80 23.37
C ASN A 296 -14.29 7.05 23.80
N LYS A 297 -14.09 7.78 24.92
CA LYS A 297 -12.74 8.03 25.45
C LYS A 297 -12.24 6.80 26.22
N LYS A 298 -11.26 6.09 25.66
CA LYS A 298 -10.47 5.04 26.33
C LYS A 298 -9.03 5.53 26.44
N ALA A 299 -8.44 5.42 27.62
CA ALA A 299 -7.00 5.61 27.79
C ALA A 299 -6.29 4.30 27.44
N TYR A 300 -5.23 4.41 26.67
CA TYR A 300 -4.44 3.26 26.23
C TYR A 300 -3.02 3.36 26.79
N GLN A 301 -2.44 2.23 27.15
CA GLN A 301 -1.01 2.10 27.41
C GLN A 301 -0.23 2.12 26.08
N PRO A 302 1.10 2.36 26.12
CA PRO A 302 1.92 2.22 24.91
C PRO A 302 1.68 0.87 24.21
N PHE A 303 1.54 0.90 22.89
CA PHE A 303 1.27 -0.25 21.99
C PHE A 303 -0.10 -0.92 22.13
N GLU A 304 -0.88 -0.62 23.19
CA GLU A 304 -2.15 -1.32 23.48
C GLU A 304 -3.16 -1.14 22.36
N LYS A 305 -3.37 0.10 21.87
CA LYS A 305 -4.38 0.36 20.83
C LYS A 305 -4.03 -0.28 19.48
N MET A 306 -2.77 -0.19 19.06
CA MET A 306 -2.36 -0.80 17.80
C MET A 306 -2.50 -2.34 17.85
N THR A 307 -2.22 -2.95 19.00
CA THR A 307 -2.43 -4.39 19.23
C THR A 307 -3.92 -4.75 19.19
N GLU A 308 -4.78 -3.97 19.85
CA GLU A 308 -6.24 -4.18 19.85
C GLU A 308 -6.80 -4.13 18.42
N VAL A 309 -6.46 -3.09 17.65
CA VAL A 309 -6.91 -2.92 16.26
C VAL A 309 -6.43 -4.08 15.38
N ALA A 310 -5.15 -4.40 15.43
CA ALA A 310 -4.56 -5.47 14.62
C ALA A 310 -5.18 -6.83 14.94
N THR A 311 -5.36 -7.15 16.24
CA THR A 311 -5.93 -8.43 16.68
C THR A 311 -7.39 -8.58 16.24
N GLN A 312 -8.22 -7.55 16.39
CA GLN A 312 -9.61 -7.58 15.93
C GLN A 312 -9.73 -7.79 14.42
N LEU A 313 -8.91 -7.10 13.63
CA LEU A 313 -8.87 -7.27 12.18
C LEU A 313 -8.37 -8.68 11.79
N ALA A 314 -7.34 -9.20 12.45
CA ALA A 314 -6.79 -10.52 12.15
C ALA A 314 -7.75 -11.65 12.53
N GLU A 315 -8.39 -11.58 13.68
CA GLU A 315 -9.40 -12.55 14.12
C GLU A 315 -10.59 -12.60 13.14
N ARG A 316 -11.09 -11.42 12.74
CA ARG A 316 -12.18 -11.35 11.79
C ARG A 316 -11.78 -11.85 10.41
N THR A 317 -10.58 -11.52 9.94
CA THR A 317 -10.03 -12.03 8.68
C THR A 317 -9.98 -13.56 8.69
N ALA A 318 -9.52 -14.18 9.78
CA ALA A 318 -9.46 -15.63 9.91
C ALA A 318 -10.85 -16.30 9.93
N VAL A 319 -11.89 -15.61 10.38
CA VAL A 319 -13.29 -16.09 10.29
C VAL A 319 -13.82 -15.97 8.86
N GLU A 320 -13.60 -14.85 8.19
CA GLU A 320 -14.08 -14.61 6.84
C GLU A 320 -13.35 -15.47 5.80
N GLU A 321 -12.06 -15.73 5.98
CA GLU A 321 -11.24 -16.56 5.10
C GLU A 321 -11.81 -17.99 4.95
N LYS A 322 -12.42 -18.56 5.99
CA LYS A 322 -13.04 -19.89 5.96
C LYS A 322 -14.24 -19.99 5.00
N LYS A 323 -14.81 -18.87 4.60
CA LYS A 323 -15.99 -18.80 3.71
C LYS A 323 -15.60 -18.63 2.24
N LEU A 324 -14.31 -18.47 1.94
CA LEU A 324 -13.85 -18.11 0.60
C LEU A 324 -13.91 -19.30 -0.37
N GLN A 325 -14.10 -18.96 -1.65
CA GLN A 325 -13.91 -19.87 -2.76
C GLN A 325 -12.44 -19.87 -3.18
N TRP A 326 -11.82 -21.05 -3.20
CA TRP A 326 -10.42 -21.24 -3.57
C TRP A 326 -10.26 -21.60 -5.04
N HIS A 327 -9.23 -21.02 -5.67
CA HIS A 327 -8.92 -21.20 -7.08
C HIS A 327 -7.51 -21.77 -7.25
N ASP A 328 -7.38 -22.85 -8.03
CA ASP A 328 -6.10 -23.48 -8.36
C ASP A 328 -5.37 -22.72 -9.49
N TRP A 329 -6.09 -21.90 -10.24
CA TRP A 329 -5.57 -21.02 -11.28
C TRP A 329 -6.51 -19.82 -11.49
N VAL A 330 -5.93 -18.66 -11.73
CA VAL A 330 -6.66 -17.43 -12.07
C VAL A 330 -5.87 -16.60 -13.11
N PRO A 331 -6.53 -15.80 -13.95
CA PRO A 331 -5.83 -14.81 -14.77
C PRO A 331 -5.10 -13.81 -13.87
N LEU A 332 -3.85 -13.51 -14.25
CA LEU A 332 -3.03 -12.43 -13.69
C LEU A 332 -2.77 -11.42 -14.80
N LYS A 333 -3.08 -10.15 -14.56
CA LYS A 333 -2.77 -9.05 -15.48
C LYS A 333 -2.25 -7.86 -14.71
N LEU A 334 -1.39 -7.05 -15.33
CA LEU A 334 -0.94 -5.75 -14.85
C LEU A 334 -0.97 -4.77 -16.00
N ALA A 335 -1.66 -3.65 -15.80
CA ALA A 335 -1.61 -2.48 -16.66
C ALA A 335 -1.00 -1.31 -15.88
N GLU A 336 -0.12 -0.54 -16.53
CA GLU A 336 0.50 0.62 -15.89
C GLU A 336 0.66 1.79 -16.87
N THR A 337 0.74 2.98 -16.32
CA THR A 337 0.99 4.21 -17.08
C THR A 337 1.72 5.23 -16.22
N GLU A 338 2.35 6.18 -16.88
CA GLU A 338 2.92 7.37 -16.26
C GLU A 338 1.99 8.57 -16.54
N LEU A 339 1.50 9.20 -15.47
CA LEU A 339 0.68 10.41 -15.56
C LEU A 339 1.51 11.63 -15.13
N VAL A 340 1.72 12.58 -16.05
CA VAL A 340 2.39 13.83 -15.73
C VAL A 340 1.41 14.77 -15.03
N LEU A 341 1.80 15.24 -13.84
CA LEU A 341 1.05 16.19 -13.03
C LEU A 341 1.90 17.45 -12.79
N GLN A 342 1.26 18.61 -12.85
CA GLN A 342 1.92 19.89 -12.57
C GLN A 342 2.13 20.05 -11.07
N VAL A 343 3.32 20.49 -10.66
CA VAL A 343 3.61 20.88 -9.29
C VAL A 343 3.03 22.26 -9.01
N ARG A 344 2.22 22.38 -7.97
CA ARG A 344 1.61 23.65 -7.57
C ARG A 344 2.67 24.71 -7.26
N GLN A 345 2.39 25.92 -7.69
CA GLN A 345 3.21 27.09 -7.39
C GLN A 345 2.40 28.09 -6.56
N PRO A 346 3.02 28.86 -5.66
CA PRO A 346 2.33 29.95 -4.99
C PRO A 346 1.96 31.05 -6.00
N ASP A 347 0.83 31.69 -5.77
CA ASP A 347 0.54 32.97 -6.41
C ASP A 347 1.45 34.07 -5.85
N GLU A 348 1.37 35.30 -6.42
CA GLU A 348 2.19 36.43 -5.99
C GLU A 348 1.97 36.80 -4.52
N ALA A 349 0.75 36.70 -4.01
CA ALA A 349 0.42 37.05 -2.61
C ALA A 349 1.07 36.07 -1.63
N LEU A 350 0.94 34.76 -1.92
CA LEU A 350 1.57 33.72 -1.13
C LEU A 350 3.11 33.75 -1.25
N ALA A 351 3.65 34.04 -2.44
CA ALA A 351 5.10 34.19 -2.62
C ALA A 351 5.67 35.36 -1.78
N ARG A 352 4.96 36.51 -1.73
CA ARG A 352 5.34 37.64 -0.85
C ARG A 352 5.24 37.26 0.64
N HIS A 353 4.18 36.54 1.03
CA HIS A 353 4.05 36.04 2.41
C HIS A 353 5.20 35.11 2.79
N VAL A 354 5.55 34.14 1.93
CA VAL A 354 6.70 33.24 2.10
C VAL A 354 8.00 34.02 2.29
N ALA A 355 8.26 35.00 1.44
CA ALA A 355 9.47 35.84 1.54
C ALA A 355 9.52 36.60 2.87
N ALA A 356 8.40 37.19 3.31
CA ALA A 356 8.30 37.90 4.58
C ALA A 356 8.54 36.97 5.78
N VAL A 357 7.97 35.75 5.77
CA VAL A 357 8.17 34.76 6.84
C VAL A 357 9.63 34.30 6.90
N LEU A 358 10.29 34.07 5.75
CA LEU A 358 11.69 33.62 5.71
C LEU A 358 12.69 34.69 6.13
N THR A 359 12.33 35.97 6.05
CA THR A 359 13.17 37.12 6.46
C THR A 359 12.81 37.68 7.84
N ARG A 360 11.81 37.09 8.51
CA ARG A 360 11.38 37.53 9.83
C ARG A 360 12.50 37.36 10.87
N PRO A 361 12.74 38.36 11.74
CA PRO A 361 13.70 38.25 12.83
C PRO A 361 13.44 37.05 13.73
N GLU A 362 14.50 36.45 14.23
CA GLU A 362 14.40 35.32 15.17
C GLU A 362 13.67 35.77 16.47
N GLY A 363 12.72 34.95 16.91
CA GLY A 363 11.90 35.24 18.10
C GLY A 363 10.63 36.07 17.85
N GLU A 364 10.44 36.61 16.63
CA GLU A 364 9.18 37.27 16.28
C GLU A 364 8.07 36.26 16.01
N ALA A 365 6.96 36.38 16.78
CA ALA A 365 5.84 35.45 16.69
C ALA A 365 5.09 35.57 15.36
N GLY A 366 4.79 34.43 14.76
CA GLY A 366 3.93 34.33 13.58
C GLY A 366 2.44 34.17 13.95
N ARG A 367 1.57 34.21 12.95
CA ARG A 367 0.13 33.97 13.10
C ARG A 367 -0.21 32.49 13.36
N HIS A 368 0.68 31.58 12.95
CA HIS A 368 0.53 30.14 13.09
C HIS A 368 1.89 29.50 13.40
N GLY A 369 1.92 28.52 14.31
CA GLY A 369 3.17 27.87 14.74
C GLY A 369 3.95 27.13 13.63
N LEU A 370 3.33 26.85 12.50
CA LEU A 370 3.96 26.17 11.37
C LEU A 370 4.35 27.11 10.20
N GLU A 371 4.19 28.44 10.32
CA GLU A 371 4.50 29.39 9.23
C GLU A 371 5.90 29.17 8.64
N SER A 372 6.93 29.12 9.50
CA SER A 372 8.32 28.94 9.04
C SER A 372 8.56 27.59 8.37
N VAL A 373 7.86 26.54 8.81
CA VAL A 373 7.94 25.20 8.20
C VAL A 373 7.36 25.25 6.78
N TYR A 374 6.15 25.81 6.64
CA TYR A 374 5.48 25.90 5.35
C TYR A 374 6.18 26.88 4.40
N ALA A 375 6.71 28.00 4.89
CA ALA A 375 7.50 28.92 4.07
C ALA A 375 8.71 28.22 3.43
N ARG A 376 9.42 27.36 4.20
CA ARG A 376 10.54 26.55 3.65
C ARG A 376 10.07 25.51 2.65
N ARG A 377 8.96 24.79 2.94
CA ARG A 377 8.38 23.80 2.02
C ARG A 377 7.97 24.44 0.69
N ILE A 378 7.25 25.56 0.75
CA ILE A 378 6.82 26.30 -0.45
C ILE A 378 8.02 26.85 -1.23
N LYS A 379 9.04 27.39 -0.54
CA LYS A 379 10.28 27.82 -1.20
C LYS A 379 10.96 26.67 -1.94
N SER A 380 11.00 25.47 -1.35
CA SER A 380 11.53 24.27 -2.03
C SER A 380 10.72 23.91 -3.28
N LEU A 381 9.38 24.04 -3.27
CA LEU A 381 8.54 23.85 -4.47
C LEU A 381 8.80 24.90 -5.54
N MET A 382 9.02 26.17 -5.13
CA MET A 382 9.37 27.26 -6.07
C MET A 382 10.70 27.00 -6.77
N ASP A 383 11.67 26.44 -6.07
CA ASP A 383 13.02 26.16 -6.59
C ASP A 383 13.11 24.80 -7.29
N GLY A 384 12.17 23.89 -7.02
CA GLY A 384 12.16 22.50 -7.48
C GLY A 384 11.60 22.30 -8.90
N GLN A 385 11.40 21.04 -9.25
CA GLN A 385 10.79 20.63 -10.51
C GLN A 385 9.34 21.11 -10.60
N LYS A 386 8.87 21.38 -11.84
CA LYS A 386 7.52 21.90 -12.08
C LYS A 386 6.50 20.82 -12.45
N GLU A 387 6.98 19.61 -12.68
CA GLU A 387 6.18 18.45 -13.04
C GLU A 387 6.67 17.22 -12.29
N ILE A 388 5.76 16.32 -12.01
CA ILE A 388 6.07 14.95 -11.57
C ILE A 388 5.45 13.94 -12.53
N SER A 389 6.07 12.78 -12.65
CA SER A 389 5.48 11.63 -13.33
C SER A 389 5.00 10.65 -12.27
N ALA A 390 3.69 10.51 -12.14
CA ALA A 390 3.04 9.58 -11.20
C ALA A 390 2.80 8.24 -11.89
N ARG A 391 3.43 7.17 -11.41
CA ARG A 391 3.17 5.81 -11.90
C ARG A 391 1.87 5.30 -11.31
N LEU A 392 0.91 5.01 -12.15
CA LEU A 392 -0.38 4.42 -11.83
C LEU A 392 -0.45 3.00 -12.35
N GLN A 393 -1.00 2.08 -11.57
CA GLN A 393 -1.14 0.68 -11.96
C GLN A 393 -2.52 0.15 -11.61
N ALA A 394 -2.99 -0.80 -12.41
CA ALA A 394 -4.13 -1.66 -12.10
C ALA A 394 -3.71 -3.12 -12.33
N ALA A 395 -3.90 -3.96 -11.32
CA ALA A 395 -3.62 -5.39 -11.37
C ALA A 395 -4.90 -6.20 -11.21
N ARG A 396 -4.99 -7.34 -11.93
CA ARG A 396 -6.09 -8.30 -11.81
C ARG A 396 -5.57 -9.64 -11.31
N ILE A 397 -6.25 -10.17 -10.30
CA ILE A 397 -6.07 -11.53 -9.75
C ILE A 397 -7.45 -12.19 -9.73
N GLY A 398 -7.80 -12.98 -10.75
CA GLY A 398 -9.16 -13.50 -10.90
C GLY A 398 -10.19 -12.38 -11.08
N GLU A 399 -11.12 -12.25 -10.15
CA GLU A 399 -12.11 -11.17 -10.13
C GLU A 399 -11.73 -10.01 -9.19
N GLN A 400 -10.60 -10.12 -8.50
CA GLN A 400 -10.07 -9.02 -7.67
C GLN A 400 -9.25 -8.07 -8.52
N VAL A 401 -9.54 -6.78 -8.46
CA VAL A 401 -8.73 -5.70 -9.03
C VAL A 401 -8.10 -4.87 -7.92
N ILE A 402 -6.86 -4.49 -8.14
CA ILE A 402 -6.05 -3.67 -7.23
C ILE A 402 -5.52 -2.49 -8.02
N THR A 403 -5.85 -1.28 -7.58
CA THR A 403 -5.24 -0.05 -8.12
C THR A 403 -4.14 0.46 -7.21
N SER A 404 -3.18 1.20 -7.74
CA SER A 404 -2.07 1.79 -6.98
C SER A 404 -1.88 3.26 -7.31
N ILE A 405 -1.73 4.08 -6.27
CA ILE A 405 -1.63 5.54 -6.35
C ILE A 405 -0.47 6.02 -5.46
N PRO A 406 0.49 6.84 -5.96
CA PRO A 406 1.67 7.29 -5.21
C PRO A 406 1.39 8.50 -4.30
N PHE A 407 0.30 8.48 -3.56
CA PHE A 407 -0.15 9.58 -2.69
C PHE A 407 -0.79 9.04 -1.41
N GLU A 408 -0.97 9.90 -0.41
CA GLU A 408 -1.91 9.70 0.70
C GLU A 408 -3.32 10.04 0.22
N VAL A 409 -4.03 9.02 -0.26
CA VAL A 409 -5.29 9.16 -1.01
C VAL A 409 -6.46 9.36 -0.06
N PHE A 410 -7.35 10.31 -0.35
CA PHE A 410 -8.59 10.50 0.40
C PHE A 410 -9.59 9.36 0.16
N ALA A 411 -10.40 9.06 1.18
CA ALA A 411 -11.40 7.97 1.14
C ALA A 411 -12.39 8.12 -0.03
N GLU A 412 -12.82 9.35 -0.35
CA GLU A 412 -13.73 9.65 -1.47
C GLU A 412 -13.23 9.06 -2.79
N ILE A 413 -11.93 9.14 -3.06
CA ILE A 413 -11.29 8.68 -4.31
C ILE A 413 -11.33 7.15 -4.41
N GLY A 414 -11.03 6.44 -3.32
CA GLY A 414 -11.11 4.98 -3.29
C GLY A 414 -12.53 4.46 -3.46
N LEU A 415 -13.50 5.11 -2.82
CA LEU A 415 -14.91 4.80 -2.96
C LEU A 415 -15.39 5.02 -4.41
N GLU A 416 -14.99 6.12 -5.06
CA GLU A 416 -15.31 6.41 -6.46
C GLU A 416 -14.73 5.35 -7.42
N ILE A 417 -13.48 4.92 -7.21
CA ILE A 417 -12.86 3.86 -8.02
C ILE A 417 -13.63 2.53 -7.85
N LYS A 418 -14.01 2.18 -6.61
CA LYS A 418 -14.80 0.98 -6.33
C LYS A 418 -16.17 1.02 -7.01
N GLU A 419 -16.88 2.15 -6.90
CA GLU A 419 -18.20 2.34 -7.49
C GLU A 419 -18.19 2.23 -9.02
N LYS A 420 -17.15 2.78 -9.67
CA LYS A 420 -17.03 2.81 -11.13
C LYS A 420 -16.32 1.60 -11.74
N SER A 421 -15.70 0.76 -10.92
CA SER A 421 -15.02 -0.46 -11.40
C SER A 421 -16.03 -1.47 -11.94
N PRO A 422 -15.79 -2.08 -13.12
CA PRO A 422 -16.63 -3.16 -13.63
C PRO A 422 -16.42 -4.50 -12.90
N PHE A 423 -15.42 -4.59 -12.03
CA PHE A 423 -15.10 -5.80 -11.27
C PHE A 423 -15.79 -5.78 -9.89
N PRO A 424 -16.30 -6.93 -9.42
CA PRO A 424 -17.06 -7.00 -8.16
C PRO A 424 -16.20 -6.76 -6.92
N ALA A 425 -14.90 -6.93 -7.03
CA ALA A 425 -13.94 -6.75 -5.94
C ALA A 425 -12.81 -5.80 -6.41
N THR A 426 -12.73 -4.62 -5.80
CA THR A 426 -11.72 -3.60 -6.13
C THR A 426 -11.26 -2.91 -4.86
N PHE A 427 -9.94 -2.73 -4.71
CA PHE A 427 -9.38 -1.85 -3.68
C PHE A 427 -8.17 -1.06 -4.20
N THR A 428 -7.83 0.02 -3.50
CA THR A 428 -6.72 0.91 -3.85
C THR A 428 -5.60 0.82 -2.82
N ILE A 429 -4.36 0.69 -3.28
CA ILE A 429 -3.16 0.82 -2.46
C ILE A 429 -2.62 2.24 -2.60
N SER A 430 -2.59 2.97 -1.49
CA SER A 430 -1.95 4.28 -1.37
C SER A 430 -0.43 4.16 -1.25
N LEU A 431 0.29 5.28 -1.46
CA LEU A 431 1.76 5.36 -1.31
C LEU A 431 2.50 4.29 -2.09
N ALA A 432 1.97 3.95 -3.26
CA ALA A 432 2.53 2.94 -4.15
C ALA A 432 3.34 3.57 -5.28
N ASN A 433 4.54 3.05 -5.52
CA ASN A 433 5.52 3.54 -6.51
C ASN A 433 6.00 4.99 -6.27
N GLY A 434 5.85 5.50 -5.05
CA GLY A 434 6.22 6.85 -4.64
C GLY A 434 5.38 7.36 -3.48
N GLY A 435 5.65 8.60 -3.04
CA GLY A 435 4.89 9.28 -1.99
C GLY A 435 4.94 10.79 -2.19
N TYR A 436 4.00 11.35 -3.00
CA TYR A 436 4.01 12.76 -3.41
C TYR A 436 3.16 13.69 -2.53
N GLY A 437 2.81 13.25 -1.31
CA GLY A 437 1.97 13.96 -0.36
C GLY A 437 0.50 13.57 -0.47
N TYR A 438 -0.39 14.42 0.05
CA TYR A 438 -1.82 14.15 0.06
C TYR A 438 -2.48 14.32 -1.30
N LEU A 439 -3.55 13.55 -1.53
CA LEU A 439 -4.40 13.65 -2.73
C LEU A 439 -5.86 13.90 -2.29
N PRO A 440 -6.24 15.16 -2.04
CA PRO A 440 -7.63 15.56 -1.84
C PRO A 440 -8.38 15.70 -3.16
N THR A 441 -9.72 15.67 -3.11
CA THR A 441 -10.58 16.03 -4.24
C THR A 441 -10.64 17.56 -4.43
N PRO A 442 -11.06 18.09 -5.60
CA PRO A 442 -11.30 19.51 -5.78
C PRO A 442 -12.28 20.11 -4.77
N ALA A 443 -13.30 19.36 -4.37
CA ALA A 443 -14.25 19.79 -3.35
C ALA A 443 -13.57 19.95 -1.97
N GLN A 444 -12.65 19.08 -1.62
CA GLN A 444 -11.88 19.16 -0.38
C GLN A 444 -10.84 20.29 -0.41
N HIS A 445 -10.29 20.61 -1.59
CA HIS A 445 -9.46 21.79 -1.75
C HIS A 445 -10.22 23.10 -1.49
N ALA A 446 -11.49 23.18 -1.90
CA ALA A 446 -12.32 24.38 -1.73
C ALA A 446 -12.60 24.73 -0.26
N VAL A 447 -12.57 23.75 0.65
CA VAL A 447 -12.79 23.95 2.10
C VAL A 447 -11.50 24.09 2.90
N GLY A 448 -10.34 23.84 2.28
CA GLY A 448 -9.03 24.00 2.91
C GLY A 448 -8.68 22.88 3.90
N GLY A 449 -7.84 23.18 4.88
CA GLY A 449 -7.32 22.26 5.89
C GLY A 449 -5.94 21.69 5.54
N TYR A 450 -5.27 21.11 6.53
CA TYR A 450 -3.88 20.66 6.49
C TYR A 450 -3.49 19.91 5.20
N GLU A 451 -4.31 18.96 4.80
CA GLU A 451 -4.01 18.08 3.67
C GLU A 451 -4.09 18.77 2.30
N THR A 452 -4.65 19.99 2.26
CA THR A 452 -4.78 20.80 1.04
C THR A 452 -3.78 21.94 0.93
N TRP A 453 -3.05 22.25 2.03
CA TRP A 453 -2.07 23.33 2.05
C TRP A 453 -0.92 23.08 1.06
N LEU A 454 -0.48 24.12 0.37
CA LEU A 454 0.71 24.02 -0.47
C LEU A 454 1.92 23.65 0.38
N GLY A 455 2.64 22.58 0.00
CA GLY A 455 3.70 21.98 0.80
C GLY A 455 3.24 20.75 1.62
N THR A 456 1.94 20.44 1.60
CA THR A 456 1.35 19.18 2.06
C THR A 456 0.69 18.44 0.90
N ASN A 457 -0.12 19.15 0.08
CA ASN A 457 -0.47 18.73 -1.27
C ASN A 457 0.40 19.54 -2.26
N ASN A 458 1.07 18.84 -3.16
CA ASN A 458 2.09 19.42 -4.03
C ASN A 458 1.70 19.43 -5.52
N VAL A 459 0.54 18.87 -5.89
CA VAL A 459 0.10 18.74 -7.29
C VAL A 459 -1.16 19.54 -7.58
N GLN A 460 -1.42 19.81 -8.84
CA GLN A 460 -2.58 20.57 -9.32
C GLN A 460 -3.89 20.08 -8.72
N LEU A 461 -4.87 20.98 -8.59
CA LEU A 461 -6.09 20.74 -7.79
C LEU A 461 -6.99 19.62 -8.34
N ASP A 462 -6.97 19.39 -9.65
CA ASP A 462 -7.74 18.36 -10.37
C ASP A 462 -6.98 17.04 -10.53
N SER A 463 -5.87 16.85 -9.82
CA SER A 463 -5.03 15.64 -9.93
C SER A 463 -5.79 14.37 -9.58
N SER A 464 -6.69 14.42 -8.58
CA SER A 464 -7.49 13.26 -8.19
C SER A 464 -8.42 12.80 -9.31
N GLU A 465 -9.09 13.73 -9.99
CA GLU A 465 -9.98 13.42 -11.12
C GLU A 465 -9.21 12.78 -12.28
N LYS A 466 -8.03 13.35 -12.64
CA LYS A 466 -7.15 12.81 -13.69
C LYS A 466 -6.63 11.41 -13.34
N ILE A 467 -6.28 11.18 -12.08
CA ILE A 467 -5.81 9.87 -11.61
C ILE A 467 -6.93 8.83 -11.68
N VAL A 468 -8.15 9.17 -11.21
CA VAL A 468 -9.32 8.28 -11.29
C VAL A 468 -9.64 7.94 -12.74
N GLU A 469 -9.74 8.95 -13.63
CA GLU A 469 -9.99 8.72 -15.05
C GLU A 469 -8.96 7.76 -15.67
N GLN A 470 -7.68 7.96 -15.36
CA GLN A 470 -6.62 7.14 -15.91
C GLN A 470 -6.64 5.71 -15.36
N LEU A 471 -6.92 5.53 -14.07
CA LEU A 471 -7.04 4.21 -13.46
C LEU A 471 -8.24 3.43 -14.00
N LEU A 472 -9.38 4.07 -14.22
CA LEU A 472 -10.55 3.41 -14.84
C LEU A 472 -10.23 2.94 -16.27
N LYS A 473 -9.49 3.73 -17.07
CA LYS A 473 -8.98 3.28 -18.38
C LYS A 473 -8.07 2.05 -18.26
N LEU A 474 -7.19 2.00 -17.25
CA LEU A 474 -6.34 0.83 -17.01
C LEU A 474 -7.18 -0.39 -16.61
N ILE A 475 -8.16 -0.21 -15.72
CA ILE A 475 -9.07 -1.30 -15.29
C ILE A 475 -9.81 -1.90 -16.49
N ASP A 476 -10.29 -1.08 -17.43
CA ASP A 476 -10.98 -1.55 -18.64
C ASP A 476 -10.09 -2.46 -19.50
N THR A 477 -8.77 -2.25 -19.52
CA THR A 477 -7.84 -3.11 -20.26
C THR A 477 -7.62 -4.49 -19.61
N LEU A 478 -8.06 -4.67 -18.35
CA LEU A 478 -7.90 -5.92 -17.60
C LEU A 478 -9.05 -6.91 -17.82
N GLN A 479 -10.12 -6.51 -18.48
CA GLN A 479 -11.28 -7.36 -18.82
C GLN A 479 -10.95 -8.52 -19.81
#